data_c7492822ee1891a467e38c9757d523b1
#
_entry.id   c7492822ee1891a467e38c9757d523b1
#
_cell.length_a   1.000
_cell.length_b   1.000
_cell.length_c   1.000
_cell.angle_alpha   90.00
_cell.angle_beta   90.00
_cell.angle_gamma   90.00
#
_symmetry.space_group_name_H-M   'P 1'
#
loop_
_entity.id
_entity.type
_entity.pdbx_description
1 polymer ?
#
loop_
_entity_poly.entity_id
_entity_poly.type
_entity_poly.pdbx_seq_one_letter_code
_entity_poly.pdbx_strand_id
1 'polypeptide(L)'
;MKTIETEIIINANVETVWRVLTDFHNHPNWNPFIKSITGEKTVGQKITVSIKPPDGNGMTFNPNILKFDQNKEFRWLGKLGFKGIFDGEHYFILEKVNDKQTKFIHGEKFSGILAMISGKMLYKTKDGFELMNQAIKKECEK
;
A
#
# COMPACT_ATOMS: atom_id res chain seq x y z
N MET A 1 -2.80 -0.22 19.19
CA MET A 1 -2.85 -0.35 17.71
C MET A 1 -3.43 0.91 17.11
N LYS A 2 -2.79 1.42 16.08
CA LYS A 2 -3.27 2.59 15.35
C LYS A 2 -3.51 2.20 13.89
N THR A 3 -4.53 2.80 13.28
CA THR A 3 -4.89 2.51 11.88
C THR A 3 -4.98 3.81 11.09
N ILE A 4 -4.38 3.80 9.90
CA ILE A 4 -4.59 4.84 8.89
C ILE A 4 -5.34 4.16 7.76
N GLU A 5 -6.45 4.76 7.32
CA GLU A 5 -7.18 4.23 6.19
C GLU A 5 -7.69 5.37 5.32
N THR A 6 -7.45 5.24 4.03
CA THR A 6 -7.87 6.19 3.01
C THR A 6 -8.64 5.46 1.92
N GLU A 7 -9.42 6.17 1.14
CA GLU A 7 -10.14 5.58 0.01
C GLU A 7 -10.33 6.57 -1.12
N ILE A 8 -10.51 6.04 -2.32
CA ILE A 8 -10.78 6.85 -3.52
C ILE A 8 -11.60 6.01 -4.50
N ILE A 9 -12.45 6.68 -5.27
CA ILE A 9 -13.16 6.04 -6.38
C ILE A 9 -12.32 6.19 -7.65
N ILE A 10 -12.03 5.06 -8.29
CA ILE A 10 -11.28 5.02 -9.55
C ILE A 10 -12.26 4.66 -10.66
N ASN A 11 -12.28 5.47 -11.72
CA ASN A 11 -13.16 5.25 -12.88
C ASN A 11 -12.52 4.24 -13.84
N ALA A 12 -12.38 3.01 -13.37
CA ALA A 12 -11.87 1.88 -14.10
C ALA A 12 -12.42 0.61 -13.46
N ASN A 13 -12.49 -0.48 -14.22
CA ASN A 13 -12.97 -1.74 -13.67
C ASN A 13 -11.94 -2.34 -12.72
N VAL A 14 -12.38 -3.29 -11.88
CA VAL A 14 -11.56 -3.88 -10.84
C VAL A 14 -10.34 -4.62 -11.42
N GLU A 15 -10.48 -5.21 -12.59
CA GLU A 15 -9.39 -5.92 -13.26
C GLU A 15 -8.26 -4.96 -13.64
N THR A 16 -8.62 -3.78 -14.15
CA THR A 16 -7.63 -2.74 -14.50
C THR A 16 -6.91 -2.24 -13.26
N VAL A 17 -7.64 -1.95 -12.19
CA VAL A 17 -7.03 -1.47 -10.94
C VAL A 17 -6.09 -2.52 -10.35
N TRP A 18 -6.52 -3.77 -10.34
CA TRP A 18 -5.69 -4.88 -9.84
C TRP A 18 -4.41 -5.04 -10.65
N ARG A 19 -4.52 -4.98 -11.97
CA ARG A 19 -3.36 -5.09 -12.87
C ARG A 19 -2.35 -3.98 -12.61
N VAL A 20 -2.80 -2.74 -12.49
CA VAL A 20 -1.92 -1.60 -12.21
C VAL A 20 -1.27 -1.73 -10.84
N LEU A 21 -2.05 -2.09 -9.82
CA LEU A 21 -1.54 -2.25 -8.45
C LEU A 21 -0.49 -3.35 -8.35
N THR A 22 -0.71 -4.48 -9.02
CA THR A 22 0.13 -5.67 -8.89
C THR A 22 1.23 -5.80 -9.95
N ASP A 23 1.32 -4.86 -10.87
CA ASP A 23 2.44 -4.78 -11.80
C ASP A 23 3.63 -4.12 -11.11
N PHE A 24 4.34 -4.91 -10.29
CA PHE A 24 5.40 -4.44 -9.42
C PHE A 24 6.49 -3.69 -10.19
N HIS A 25 6.86 -4.21 -11.35
CA HIS A 25 7.93 -3.64 -12.17
C HIS A 25 7.65 -2.19 -12.58
N ASN A 26 6.39 -1.82 -12.74
CA ASN A 26 5.98 -0.51 -13.24
C ASN A 26 5.74 0.54 -12.14
N HIS A 27 5.75 0.17 -10.87
CA HIS A 27 5.54 1.12 -9.77
C HIS A 27 6.46 2.35 -9.81
N PRO A 28 7.75 2.20 -10.12
CA PRO A 28 8.64 3.37 -10.19
C PRO A 28 8.18 4.44 -11.19
N ASN A 29 7.40 4.06 -12.19
CA ASN A 29 7.00 4.97 -13.26
C ASN A 29 5.78 5.83 -12.90
N TRP A 30 4.98 5.42 -11.93
CA TRP A 30 3.77 6.18 -11.58
C TRP A 30 3.58 6.42 -10.09
N ASN A 31 4.16 5.61 -9.22
CA ASN A 31 3.86 5.64 -7.79
C ASN A 31 4.78 6.60 -7.03
N PRO A 32 4.26 7.70 -6.46
CA PRO A 32 5.09 8.66 -5.74
C PRO A 32 5.44 8.23 -4.32
N PHE A 33 4.79 7.19 -3.78
CA PHE A 33 4.98 6.71 -2.41
C PHE A 33 5.80 5.42 -2.37
N ILE A 34 5.37 4.39 -3.10
CA ILE A 34 6.13 3.15 -3.24
C ILE A 34 7.09 3.33 -4.41
N LYS A 35 8.36 3.55 -4.09
CA LYS A 35 9.38 3.84 -5.10
C LYS A 35 9.80 2.61 -5.87
N SER A 36 9.75 1.44 -5.22
CA SER A 36 9.98 0.16 -5.88
C SER A 36 9.36 -0.96 -5.06
N ILE A 37 8.98 -2.03 -5.74
CA ILE A 37 8.49 -3.25 -5.13
C ILE A 37 8.93 -4.42 -6.01
N THR A 38 9.54 -5.43 -5.38
CA THR A 38 10.05 -6.62 -6.09
C THR A 38 9.79 -7.87 -5.27
N GLY A 39 9.71 -9.01 -5.94
CA GLY A 39 9.55 -10.31 -5.28
C GLY A 39 8.42 -11.13 -5.89
N GLU A 40 8.21 -12.33 -5.36
CA GLU A 40 7.16 -13.24 -5.82
C GLU A 40 5.81 -12.86 -5.23
N LYS A 41 4.78 -12.85 -6.06
CA LYS A 41 3.41 -12.48 -5.70
C LYS A 41 2.66 -13.65 -5.10
N THR A 42 3.21 -14.21 -4.02
CA THR A 42 2.71 -15.44 -3.39
C THR A 42 2.60 -15.26 -1.89
N VAL A 43 1.47 -15.66 -1.31
CA VAL A 43 1.24 -15.63 0.15
C VAL A 43 2.37 -16.39 0.85
N GLY A 44 2.90 -15.80 1.91
CA GLY A 44 4.00 -16.36 2.70
C GLY A 44 5.38 -15.96 2.22
N GLN A 45 5.52 -15.45 1.00
CA GLN A 45 6.81 -15.00 0.47
C GLN A 45 7.12 -13.58 0.91
N LYS A 46 8.41 -13.30 1.02
CA LYS A 46 8.91 -11.94 1.29
C LYS A 46 9.05 -11.18 -0.02
N ILE A 47 8.66 -9.92 0.02
CA ILE A 47 8.92 -8.98 -1.06
C ILE A 47 9.84 -7.87 -0.53
N THR A 48 10.40 -7.07 -1.42
CA THR A 48 11.22 -5.91 -1.04
C THR A 48 10.48 -4.65 -1.47
N VAL A 49 10.21 -3.78 -0.52
CA VAL A 49 9.45 -2.54 -0.75
C VAL A 49 10.27 -1.35 -0.30
N SER A 50 10.42 -0.35 -1.17
CA SER A 50 11.02 0.93 -0.84
C SER A 50 9.94 2.00 -0.88
N ILE A 51 9.76 2.72 0.22
CA ILE A 51 8.79 3.80 0.32
C ILE A 51 9.47 5.12 0.64
N LYS A 52 8.81 6.22 0.30
CA LYS A 52 9.25 7.56 0.66
C LYS A 52 8.04 8.45 0.90
N PRO A 53 7.66 8.71 2.16
CA PRO A 53 6.59 9.68 2.46
C PRO A 53 7.00 11.09 2.02
N PRO A 54 6.01 11.99 1.78
CA PRO A 54 6.33 13.40 1.52
C PRO A 54 7.11 14.00 2.68
N ASP A 55 8.16 14.74 2.35
CA ASP A 55 9.04 15.40 3.34
C ASP A 55 9.64 14.43 4.37
N GLY A 56 9.61 13.13 4.07
CA GLY A 56 10.19 12.10 4.93
C GLY A 56 11.39 11.43 4.28
N ASN A 57 12.11 10.68 5.08
CA ASN A 57 13.21 9.85 4.60
C ASN A 57 12.66 8.58 3.95
N GLY A 58 13.37 8.11 2.92
CA GLY A 58 13.07 6.83 2.31
C GLY A 58 13.43 5.68 3.24
N MET A 59 12.71 4.56 3.08
CA MET A 59 12.99 3.35 3.85
C MET A 59 12.74 2.13 2.97
N THR A 60 13.55 1.09 3.16
CA THR A 60 13.40 -0.19 2.45
C THR A 60 13.22 -1.29 3.49
N PHE A 61 12.26 -2.18 3.25
CA PHE A 61 11.97 -3.28 4.15
C PHE A 61 11.49 -4.51 3.35
N ASN A 62 11.39 -5.65 4.05
CA ASN A 62 11.10 -6.93 3.42
C ASN A 62 9.85 -7.56 4.07
N PRO A 63 8.65 -7.09 3.73
CA PRO A 63 7.42 -7.62 4.33
C PRO A 63 7.05 -8.99 3.75
N ASN A 64 6.28 -9.75 4.54
CA ASN A 64 5.68 -10.99 4.10
C ASN A 64 4.29 -10.72 3.51
N ILE A 65 3.98 -11.34 2.39
CA ILE A 65 2.63 -11.26 1.82
C ILE A 65 1.69 -12.09 2.68
N LEU A 66 0.66 -11.45 3.20
CA LEU A 66 -0.40 -12.11 3.99
C LEU A 66 -1.58 -12.52 3.12
N LYS A 67 -1.88 -11.73 2.09
CA LYS A 67 -3.04 -11.96 1.24
C LYS A 67 -2.76 -11.45 -0.17
N PHE A 68 -3.16 -12.22 -1.16
CA PHE A 68 -3.01 -11.84 -2.57
C PHE A 68 -4.20 -12.42 -3.34
N ASP A 69 -5.38 -11.84 -3.07
CA ASP A 69 -6.65 -12.29 -3.67
C ASP A 69 -6.93 -11.45 -4.92
N GLN A 70 -6.88 -12.07 -6.07
CA GLN A 70 -7.04 -11.39 -7.36
C GLN A 70 -8.33 -10.54 -7.38
N ASN A 71 -8.18 -9.27 -7.78
CA ASN A 71 -9.26 -8.28 -7.89
C ASN A 71 -9.93 -7.91 -6.57
N LYS A 72 -9.35 -8.32 -5.42
CA LYS A 72 -9.97 -8.09 -4.11
C LYS A 72 -9.04 -7.46 -3.09
N GLU A 73 -7.89 -8.10 -2.82
CA GLU A 73 -7.06 -7.64 -1.71
C GLU A 73 -5.60 -8.06 -1.85
N PHE A 74 -4.71 -7.09 -1.60
CA PHE A 74 -3.28 -7.31 -1.44
C PHE A 74 -2.88 -6.77 -0.07
N ARG A 75 -2.25 -7.62 0.74
CA ARG A 75 -1.91 -7.28 2.12
C ARG A 75 -0.54 -7.84 2.47
N TRP A 76 0.27 -7.04 3.16
CA TRP A 76 1.55 -7.52 3.68
C TRP A 76 1.76 -7.10 5.12
N LEU A 77 2.65 -7.83 5.81
CA LEU A 77 3.09 -7.50 7.16
C LEU A 77 4.57 -7.16 7.14
N GLY A 78 4.87 -5.89 7.41
CA GLY A 78 6.23 -5.41 7.55
C GLY A 78 6.60 -5.30 9.02
N LYS A 79 7.86 -5.64 9.32
CA LYS A 79 8.41 -5.53 10.66
C LYS A 79 9.62 -4.64 10.60
N LEU A 80 9.59 -3.55 11.38
CA LEU A 80 10.69 -2.62 11.44
C LEU A 80 11.47 -2.84 12.73
N GLY A 81 12.75 -3.20 12.59
CA GLY A 81 13.59 -3.57 13.71
C GLY A 81 13.32 -5.00 14.16
N PHE A 82 13.23 -5.22 15.46
CA PHE A 82 12.96 -6.54 16.03
C PHE A 82 11.46 -6.85 15.99
N LYS A 83 11.14 -8.13 15.84
CA LYS A 83 9.76 -8.61 15.88
C LYS A 83 9.05 -8.10 17.13
N GLY A 84 7.86 -7.53 16.96
CA GLY A 84 7.03 -7.01 18.04
C GLY A 84 7.37 -5.60 18.50
N ILE A 85 8.45 -4.99 17.98
CA ILE A 85 8.80 -3.61 18.31
C ILE A 85 7.97 -2.66 17.46
N PHE A 86 7.88 -2.93 16.15
CA PHE A 86 7.06 -2.12 15.26
C PHE A 86 6.61 -2.99 14.10
N ASP A 87 5.33 -3.28 14.04
CA ASP A 87 4.72 -4.06 12.97
C ASP A 87 3.74 -3.18 12.20
N GLY A 88 3.81 -3.22 10.87
CA GLY A 88 2.91 -2.53 9.98
C GLY A 88 2.21 -3.50 9.05
N GLU A 89 0.90 -3.61 9.16
CA GLU A 89 0.10 -4.43 8.25
C GLU A 89 -0.55 -3.51 7.22
N HIS A 90 0.02 -3.51 6.03
CA HIS A 90 -0.38 -2.65 4.92
C HIS A 90 -1.38 -3.38 4.03
N TYR A 91 -2.45 -2.73 3.64
CA TYR A 91 -3.46 -3.37 2.81
C TYR A 91 -4.01 -2.46 1.72
N PHE A 92 -4.32 -3.10 0.60
CA PHE A 92 -5.02 -2.50 -0.53
C PHE A 92 -6.24 -3.36 -0.79
N ILE A 93 -7.44 -2.78 -0.66
CA ILE A 93 -8.69 -3.50 -0.86
C ILE A 93 -9.43 -2.87 -2.02
N LEU A 94 -9.87 -3.70 -2.96
CA LEU A 94 -10.61 -3.30 -4.13
C LEU A 94 -12.06 -3.75 -3.97
N GLU A 95 -12.99 -2.80 -4.05
CA GLU A 95 -14.43 -3.08 -4.01
C GLU A 95 -15.06 -2.63 -5.32
N LYS A 96 -15.65 -3.56 -6.04
CA LYS A 96 -16.34 -3.25 -7.29
C LYS A 96 -17.58 -2.41 -6.99
N VAL A 97 -17.63 -1.19 -7.56
CA VAL A 97 -18.82 -0.34 -7.48
C VAL A 97 -19.77 -0.70 -8.62
N ASN A 98 -19.22 -0.77 -9.82
CA ASN A 98 -19.92 -1.21 -11.05
C ASN A 98 -18.88 -1.62 -12.08
N ASP A 99 -19.28 -1.89 -13.31
CA ASP A 99 -18.36 -2.36 -14.35
C ASP A 99 -17.31 -1.33 -14.78
N LYS A 100 -17.45 -0.07 -14.35
CA LYS A 100 -16.58 1.03 -14.76
C LYS A 100 -15.99 1.79 -13.58
N GLN A 101 -16.25 1.33 -12.34
CA GLN A 101 -15.76 2.03 -11.14
C GLN A 101 -15.36 1.04 -10.06
N THR A 102 -14.28 1.37 -9.37
CA THR A 102 -13.74 0.59 -8.26
C THR A 102 -13.47 1.51 -7.09
N LYS A 103 -13.84 1.09 -5.90
CA LYS A 103 -13.43 1.76 -4.67
C LYS A 103 -12.10 1.16 -4.23
N PHE A 104 -11.09 2.00 -4.15
CA PHE A 104 -9.74 1.62 -3.74
C PHE A 104 -9.52 2.04 -2.30
N ILE A 105 -9.32 1.08 -1.41
CA ILE A 105 -9.07 1.32 0.01
C ILE A 105 -7.59 1.04 0.26
N HIS A 106 -6.90 2.00 0.86
CA HIS A 106 -5.46 1.94 1.12
C HIS A 106 -5.23 2.29 2.59
N GLY A 107 -4.74 1.32 3.35
CA GLY A 107 -4.56 1.53 4.78
C GLY A 107 -3.40 0.77 5.37
N GLU A 108 -3.17 1.02 6.66
CA GLU A 108 -2.13 0.35 7.43
C GLU A 108 -2.51 0.30 8.90
N LYS A 109 -2.31 -0.87 9.51
CA LYS A 109 -2.48 -1.07 10.94
C LYS A 109 -1.11 -1.16 11.59
N PHE A 110 -0.85 -0.26 12.54
CA PHE A 110 0.42 -0.21 13.26
C PHE A 110 0.25 -0.86 14.63
N SER A 111 1.16 -1.75 14.99
CA SER A 111 1.16 -2.43 16.28
C SER A 111 2.59 -2.61 16.79
N GLY A 112 2.74 -3.05 18.05
CA GLY A 112 4.02 -3.23 18.70
C GLY A 112 4.34 -2.11 19.68
N ILE A 113 5.49 -2.26 20.39
CA ILE A 113 5.87 -1.34 21.46
C ILE A 113 6.09 0.08 20.96
N LEU A 114 6.66 0.23 19.75
CA LEU A 114 6.92 1.53 19.16
C LEU A 114 5.78 2.05 18.28
N ALA A 115 4.61 1.37 18.31
CA ALA A 115 3.44 1.84 17.56
C ALA A 115 2.83 3.11 18.15
N MET A 116 3.37 3.62 19.25
CA MET A 116 3.03 4.92 19.80
C MET A 116 3.83 6.02 19.08
N ILE A 117 3.72 6.03 17.75
CA ILE A 117 4.38 7.05 16.94
C ILE A 117 3.64 8.37 17.04
N SER A 118 4.38 9.47 16.80
CA SER A 118 3.82 10.81 16.88
C SER A 118 2.73 11.03 15.84
N GLY A 119 1.76 11.87 16.16
CA GLY A 119 0.72 12.28 15.21
C GLY A 119 1.29 12.84 13.92
N LYS A 120 2.42 13.57 14.00
CA LYS A 120 3.10 14.12 12.85
C LYS A 120 3.53 13.04 11.85
N MET A 121 4.07 11.93 12.35
CA MET A 121 4.50 10.81 11.50
C MET A 121 3.30 10.13 10.84
N LEU A 122 2.19 10.00 11.57
CA LEU A 122 0.95 9.44 11.02
C LEU A 122 0.40 10.32 9.90
N TYR A 123 0.42 11.64 10.05
CA TYR A 123 -0.03 12.57 9.01
C TYR A 123 0.82 12.45 7.74
N LYS A 124 2.14 12.36 7.87
CA LYS A 124 3.04 12.19 6.72
C LYS A 124 2.76 10.90 5.98
N THR A 125 2.51 9.83 6.72
CA THR A 125 2.21 8.52 6.14
C THR A 125 0.86 8.59 5.40
N LYS A 126 -0.14 9.20 6.01
CA LYS A 126 -1.45 9.38 5.38
C LYS A 126 -1.34 10.19 4.09
N ASP A 127 -0.57 11.26 4.11
CA ASP A 127 -0.33 12.09 2.92
C ASP A 127 0.31 11.25 1.80
N GLY A 128 1.23 10.38 2.14
CA GLY A 128 1.84 9.44 1.18
C GLY A 128 0.81 8.51 0.56
N PHE A 129 -0.10 7.98 1.37
CA PHE A 129 -1.19 7.12 0.87
C PHE A 129 -2.10 7.89 -0.08
N GLU A 130 -2.46 9.11 0.26
CA GLU A 130 -3.33 9.94 -0.57
C GLU A 130 -2.67 10.31 -1.90
N LEU A 131 -1.37 10.59 -1.90
CA LEU A 131 -0.62 10.82 -3.13
C LEU A 131 -0.62 9.57 -4.02
N MET A 132 -0.40 8.41 -3.45
CA MET A 132 -0.48 7.17 -4.21
C MET A 132 -1.88 6.92 -4.75
N ASN A 133 -2.92 7.20 -3.94
CA ASN A 133 -4.31 7.03 -4.36
C ASN A 133 -4.61 7.88 -5.59
N GLN A 134 -4.19 9.13 -5.60
CA GLN A 134 -4.37 10.01 -6.75
C GLN A 134 -3.59 9.50 -7.96
N ALA A 135 -2.39 8.99 -7.74
CA ALA A 135 -1.53 8.50 -8.81
C ALA A 135 -2.08 7.21 -9.45
N ILE A 136 -2.57 6.26 -8.65
CA ILE A 136 -3.15 5.04 -9.21
C ILE A 136 -4.45 5.33 -9.95
N LYS A 137 -5.25 6.27 -9.44
CA LYS A 137 -6.45 6.74 -10.13
C LYS A 137 -6.10 7.27 -11.51
N LYS A 138 -5.14 8.16 -11.59
CA LYS A 138 -4.67 8.74 -12.86
C LYS A 138 -4.15 7.69 -13.82
N GLU A 139 -3.39 6.73 -13.31
CA GLU A 139 -2.81 5.66 -14.12
C GLU A 139 -3.89 4.73 -14.68
N CYS A 140 -4.89 4.38 -13.86
CA CYS A 140 -5.98 3.48 -14.28
C CYS A 140 -6.94 4.16 -15.24
N GLU A 141 -7.09 5.47 -15.19
CA GLU A 141 -8.05 6.23 -16.01
C GLU A 141 -7.49 6.73 -17.33
N LYS A 142 -6.26 6.34 -17.66
CA LYS A 142 -5.65 6.68 -18.95
C LYS A 142 -6.38 6.04 -20.12
#